data_b6bf37e26e5b095c82bf23b87c534b70
#
_entry.id   b6bf37e26e5b095c82bf23b87c534b70
#
_cell.length_a   1.000
_cell.length_b   1.000
_cell.length_c   1.000
_cell.angle_alpha   90.00
_cell.angle_beta   90.00
_cell.angle_gamma   90.00
#
_symmetry.space_group_name_H-M   'P 1'
#
loop_
_entity.id
_entity.type
_entity.pdbx_description
1 polymer ?
#
loop_
_entity_poly.entity_id
_entity_poly.type
_entity_poly.pdbx_seq_one_letter_code
_entity_poly.pdbx_strand_id
1 'polypeptide(L)'
;MQPRKAAAGGLVSKMKLKTIKKRIVIYLVNHTLAGTRFFSAKRNLLRSIGYEIGENTKIVGPIHNTGTLRIGANCWIGCNLTVHGNGTVTIGDNCDIAPDVIFLTGGHQMGDHSRRAGKGESYHITVGSGVWIGGRATL
;
A
#
# COMPACT_ATOMS: atom_id res chain seq x y z
N MET A 1 -38.81 -16.62 -19.43
CA MET A 1 -38.15 -17.06 -18.19
C MET A 1 -36.86 -16.25 -18.01
N GLN A 2 -36.90 -15.23 -17.21
CA GLN A 2 -35.70 -14.44 -16.83
C GLN A 2 -35.56 -14.43 -15.31
N PRO A 3 -34.39 -14.82 -14.76
CA PRO A 3 -33.91 -14.21 -13.55
C PRO A 3 -32.39 -13.95 -13.60
N ARG A 4 -31.93 -12.80 -14.07
CA ARG A 4 -30.52 -12.39 -13.99
C ARG A 4 -30.26 -11.02 -13.37
N LYS A 5 -31.28 -10.29 -12.91
CA LYS A 5 -31.08 -8.92 -12.33
C LYS A 5 -30.72 -8.88 -10.83
N ALA A 6 -31.05 -9.89 -10.05
CA ALA A 6 -30.82 -9.87 -8.60
C ALA A 6 -29.34 -10.08 -8.20
N ALA A 7 -28.58 -10.88 -8.95
CA ALA A 7 -27.17 -11.16 -8.64
C ALA A 7 -26.25 -9.95 -8.87
N ALA A 8 -26.52 -9.13 -9.89
CA ALA A 8 -25.71 -7.95 -10.19
C ALA A 8 -25.84 -6.84 -9.13
N GLY A 9 -27.05 -6.63 -8.58
CA GLY A 9 -27.28 -5.63 -7.53
C GLY A 9 -26.54 -5.93 -6.23
N GLY A 10 -26.51 -7.20 -5.82
CA GLY A 10 -25.78 -7.63 -4.62
C GLY A 10 -24.26 -7.50 -4.74
N LEU A 11 -23.69 -7.74 -5.92
CA LEU A 11 -22.25 -7.61 -6.17
C LEU A 11 -21.80 -6.15 -6.14
N VAL A 12 -22.56 -5.26 -6.77
CA VAL A 12 -22.29 -3.81 -6.77
C VAL A 12 -22.40 -3.22 -5.35
N SER A 13 -23.36 -3.65 -4.55
CA SER A 13 -23.50 -3.24 -3.16
C SER A 13 -22.31 -3.68 -2.30
N LYS A 14 -21.85 -4.93 -2.43
CA LYS A 14 -20.67 -5.45 -1.71
C LYS A 14 -19.37 -4.74 -2.13
N MET A 15 -19.22 -4.39 -3.40
CA MET A 15 -18.05 -3.60 -3.87
C MET A 15 -18.05 -2.19 -3.28
N LYS A 16 -19.19 -1.50 -3.26
CA LYS A 16 -19.33 -0.18 -2.63
C LYS A 16 -18.97 -0.22 -1.15
N LEU A 17 -19.45 -1.25 -0.41
CA LEU A 17 -19.18 -1.41 1.02
C LEU A 17 -17.68 -1.64 1.30
N LYS A 18 -16.99 -2.45 0.48
CA LYS A 18 -15.54 -2.65 0.57
C LYS A 18 -14.77 -1.34 0.36
N THR A 19 -15.17 -0.53 -0.61
CA THR A 19 -14.55 0.76 -0.90
C THR A 19 -14.73 1.75 0.25
N ILE A 20 -15.93 1.83 0.83
CA ILE A 20 -16.22 2.67 2.00
C ILE A 20 -15.37 2.23 3.20
N LYS A 21 -15.34 0.92 3.52
CA LYS A 21 -14.50 0.38 4.58
C LYS A 21 -13.04 0.75 4.39
N LYS A 22 -12.49 0.58 3.16
CA LYS A 22 -11.11 0.95 2.85
C LYS A 22 -10.84 2.43 3.15
N ARG A 23 -11.72 3.33 2.72
CA ARG A 23 -11.57 4.78 2.96
C ARG A 23 -11.57 5.11 4.45
N ILE A 24 -12.49 4.54 5.22
CA ILE A 24 -12.58 4.76 6.67
C ILE A 24 -11.30 4.27 7.36
N VAL A 25 -10.86 3.05 7.07
CA VAL A 25 -9.65 2.49 7.68
C VAL A 25 -8.42 3.33 7.35
N ILE A 26 -8.22 3.70 6.09
CA ILE A 26 -7.09 4.56 5.70
C ILE A 26 -7.16 5.92 6.39
N TYR A 27 -8.33 6.52 6.50
CA TYR A 27 -8.50 7.78 7.23
C TYR A 27 -8.11 7.61 8.71
N LEU A 28 -8.60 6.57 9.39
CA LEU A 28 -8.27 6.30 10.79
C LEU A 28 -6.76 6.09 10.99
N VAL A 29 -6.12 5.29 10.17
CA VAL A 29 -4.68 5.00 10.26
C VAL A 29 -3.84 6.25 10.00
N ASN A 30 -4.24 7.07 9.02
CA ASN A 30 -3.44 8.19 8.56
C ASN A 30 -3.66 9.49 9.37
N HIS A 31 -4.78 9.63 10.05
CA HIS A 31 -5.11 10.86 10.79
C HIS A 31 -5.32 10.61 12.29
N THR A 32 -6.22 9.71 12.66
CA THR A 32 -6.59 9.52 14.07
C THR A 32 -5.55 8.71 14.84
N LEU A 33 -4.98 7.67 14.22
CA LEU A 33 -4.02 6.76 14.85
C LEU A 33 -2.57 7.01 14.42
N ALA A 34 -2.30 8.01 13.59
CA ALA A 34 -0.95 8.34 13.14
C ALA A 34 -0.02 8.64 14.33
N GLY A 35 1.26 8.30 14.18
CA GLY A 35 2.27 8.44 15.23
C GLY A 35 2.72 7.12 15.84
N THR A 36 3.51 7.21 16.90
CA THR A 36 4.21 6.08 17.54
C THR A 36 3.37 5.33 18.58
N ARG A 37 2.06 5.28 18.39
CA ARG A 37 1.11 4.57 19.28
C ARG A 37 0.21 3.64 18.47
N PHE A 38 -0.53 2.78 19.16
CA PHE A 38 -1.57 1.92 18.57
C PHE A 38 -1.09 1.01 17.41
N PHE A 39 0.16 0.54 17.43
CA PHE A 39 0.73 -0.26 16.33
C PHE A 39 -0.09 -1.51 16.01
N SER A 40 -0.54 -2.27 17.03
CA SER A 40 -1.37 -3.46 16.83
C SER A 40 -2.73 -3.11 16.20
N ALA A 41 -3.37 -2.04 16.64
CA ALA A 41 -4.64 -1.59 16.07
C ALA A 41 -4.47 -1.18 14.60
N LYS A 42 -3.44 -0.39 14.27
CA LYS A 42 -3.13 0.00 12.89
C LYS A 42 -2.87 -1.21 11.99
N ARG A 43 -2.04 -2.15 12.45
CA ARG A 43 -1.76 -3.40 11.73
C ARG A 43 -3.05 -4.19 11.44
N ASN A 44 -3.89 -4.40 12.45
CA ASN A 44 -5.13 -5.15 12.31
C ASN A 44 -6.14 -4.45 11.40
N LEU A 45 -6.27 -3.13 11.49
CA LEU A 45 -7.10 -2.33 10.60
C LEU A 45 -6.64 -2.45 9.14
N LEU A 46 -5.35 -2.30 8.87
CA LEU A 46 -4.79 -2.43 7.52
C LEU A 46 -4.98 -3.84 6.97
N ARG A 47 -4.74 -4.88 7.77
CA ARG A 47 -5.02 -6.28 7.39
C ARG A 47 -6.50 -6.49 7.04
N SER A 48 -7.41 -5.84 7.75
CA SER A 48 -8.87 -5.97 7.50
C SER A 48 -9.32 -5.44 6.15
N ILE A 49 -8.48 -4.67 5.47
CA ILE A 49 -8.73 -4.13 4.13
C ILE A 49 -7.78 -4.69 3.07
N GLY A 50 -7.06 -5.77 3.40
CA GLY A 50 -6.26 -6.56 2.45
C GLY A 50 -4.77 -6.27 2.41
N TYR A 51 -4.22 -5.50 3.36
CA TYR A 51 -2.76 -5.40 3.48
C TYR A 51 -2.19 -6.68 4.10
N GLU A 52 -1.10 -7.16 3.55
CA GLU A 52 -0.30 -8.25 4.11
C GLU A 52 0.79 -7.63 4.98
N ILE A 53 0.68 -7.78 6.30
CA ILE A 53 1.63 -7.20 7.26
C ILE A 53 1.97 -8.26 8.29
N GLY A 54 3.25 -8.55 8.47
CA GLY A 54 3.77 -9.53 9.42
C GLY A 54 3.56 -9.13 10.88
N GLU A 55 3.79 -10.07 11.79
CA GLU A 55 3.65 -9.84 13.23
C GLU A 55 4.71 -8.86 13.73
N ASN A 56 4.40 -8.17 14.81
CA ASN A 56 5.25 -7.17 15.47
C ASN A 56 5.69 -5.98 14.61
N THR A 57 5.28 -5.89 13.35
CA THR A 57 5.58 -4.75 12.48
C THR A 57 4.89 -3.51 13.00
N LYS A 58 5.67 -2.44 13.17
CA LYS A 58 5.25 -1.15 13.70
C LYS A 58 5.10 -0.14 12.56
N ILE A 59 3.91 0.39 12.40
CA ILE A 59 3.59 1.37 11.37
C ILE A 59 3.29 2.70 12.05
N VAL A 60 4.11 3.72 11.75
CA VAL A 60 3.90 5.06 12.28
C VAL A 60 2.70 5.71 11.58
N GLY A 61 2.66 5.65 10.23
CA GLY A 61 1.64 6.34 9.42
C GLY A 61 1.87 7.86 9.38
N PRO A 62 1.32 8.56 8.41
CA PRO A 62 0.48 8.06 7.32
C PRO A 62 1.15 7.06 6.36
N ILE A 63 0.33 6.27 5.67
CA ILE A 63 0.73 5.45 4.52
C ILE A 63 -0.11 5.87 3.31
N HIS A 64 0.56 6.11 2.18
CA HIS A 64 -0.05 6.40 0.89
C HIS A 64 0.26 5.28 -0.10
N ASN A 65 -0.75 4.53 -0.51
CA ASN A 65 -0.54 3.36 -1.36
C ASN A 65 -1.61 3.26 -2.45
N THR A 66 -1.17 3.32 -3.70
CA THR A 66 -2.03 3.11 -4.89
C THR A 66 -1.86 1.72 -5.50
N GLY A 67 -0.76 1.04 -5.20
CA GLY A 67 -0.46 -0.32 -5.67
C GLY A 67 -0.75 -1.41 -4.64
N THR A 68 0.09 -2.43 -4.64
CA THR A 68 0.08 -3.52 -3.64
C THR A 68 1.30 -3.37 -2.72
N LEU A 69 1.08 -3.46 -1.41
CA LEU A 69 2.14 -3.38 -0.41
C LEU A 69 2.05 -4.59 0.53
N ARG A 70 3.15 -5.33 0.61
CA ARG A 70 3.36 -6.45 1.53
C ARG A 70 4.54 -6.13 2.44
N ILE A 71 4.39 -6.34 3.72
CA ILE A 71 5.42 -6.04 4.73
C ILE A 71 5.59 -7.27 5.62
N GLY A 72 6.81 -7.72 5.80
CA GLY A 72 7.18 -8.82 6.67
C GLY A 72 6.99 -8.52 8.16
N ALA A 73 7.50 -9.41 8.99
CA ALA A 73 7.44 -9.32 10.45
C ALA A 73 8.56 -8.45 11.03
N ASN A 74 8.34 -7.94 12.23
CA ASN A 74 9.32 -7.20 13.03
C ASN A 74 9.90 -5.95 12.33
N CYS A 75 9.16 -5.33 11.42
CA CYS A 75 9.60 -4.14 10.71
C CYS A 75 9.21 -2.86 11.44
N TRP A 76 9.99 -1.81 11.21
CA TRP A 76 9.64 -0.44 11.54
C TRP A 76 9.34 0.33 10.25
N ILE A 77 8.14 0.88 10.17
CA ILE A 77 7.71 1.68 9.01
C ILE A 77 7.46 3.11 9.48
N GLY A 78 8.33 4.01 9.06
CA GLY A 78 8.27 5.44 9.35
C GLY A 78 7.03 6.13 8.78
N CYS A 79 6.87 7.40 9.09
CA CYS A 79 5.76 8.18 8.57
C CYS A 79 5.91 8.48 7.07
N ASN A 80 4.78 8.72 6.41
CA ASN A 80 4.68 9.09 5.00
C ASN A 80 5.29 8.07 4.03
N LEU A 81 5.29 6.78 4.39
CA LEU A 81 5.62 5.74 3.41
C LEU A 81 4.66 5.87 2.24
N THR A 82 5.22 6.00 1.04
CA THR A 82 4.44 6.20 -0.18
C THR A 82 4.77 5.14 -1.23
N VAL A 83 3.73 4.55 -1.81
CA VAL A 83 3.83 3.65 -2.97
C VAL A 83 3.00 4.25 -4.09
N HIS A 84 3.66 4.71 -5.14
CA HIS A 84 3.03 5.22 -6.35
C HIS A 84 3.05 4.17 -7.47
N GLY A 85 1.98 4.16 -8.25
CA GLY A 85 1.80 3.24 -9.36
C GLY A 85 0.97 2.01 -9.00
N ASN A 86 0.77 1.12 -9.97
CA ASN A 86 -0.10 -0.06 -9.85
C ASN A 86 0.68 -1.35 -9.60
N GLY A 87 2.01 -1.26 -9.37
CA GLY A 87 2.86 -2.41 -9.13
C GLY A 87 2.81 -2.90 -7.69
N THR A 88 3.78 -3.71 -7.33
CA THR A 88 3.87 -4.35 -6.02
C THR A 88 5.18 -3.99 -5.33
N VAL A 89 5.10 -3.65 -4.05
CA VAL A 89 6.25 -3.56 -3.14
C VAL A 89 6.15 -4.69 -2.13
N THR A 90 7.22 -5.46 -2.00
CA THR A 90 7.36 -6.49 -0.97
C THR A 90 8.57 -6.16 -0.10
N ILE A 91 8.34 -5.98 1.19
CA ILE A 91 9.37 -5.71 2.21
C ILE A 91 9.51 -6.97 3.06
N GLY A 92 10.72 -7.48 3.17
CA GLY A 92 11.04 -8.66 3.98
C GLY A 92 10.92 -8.40 5.49
N ASP A 93 11.36 -9.35 6.28
CA ASP A 93 11.33 -9.26 7.75
C ASP A 93 12.47 -8.40 8.30
N ASN A 94 12.29 -7.88 9.51
CA ASN A 94 13.33 -7.14 10.26
C ASN A 94 13.88 -5.94 9.49
N CYS A 95 13.04 -5.23 8.76
CA CYS A 95 13.41 -4.05 7.98
C CYS A 95 13.04 -2.75 8.71
N ASP A 96 13.89 -1.74 8.55
CA ASP A 96 13.64 -0.38 9.02
C ASP A 96 13.50 0.57 7.82
N ILE A 97 12.31 1.08 7.63
CA ILE A 97 11.99 2.07 6.58
C ILE A 97 11.81 3.42 7.25
N ALA A 98 12.73 4.33 6.99
CA ALA A 98 12.71 5.66 7.57
C ALA A 98 11.56 6.55 6.99
N PRO A 99 11.30 7.73 7.58
CA PRO A 99 10.26 8.63 7.08
C PRO A 99 10.44 9.08 5.63
N ASP A 100 9.32 9.36 4.97
CA ASP A 100 9.26 9.95 3.62
C ASP A 100 9.90 9.10 2.52
N VAL A 101 9.98 7.77 2.71
CA VAL A 101 10.44 6.85 1.66
C VAL A 101 9.35 6.67 0.62
N ILE A 102 9.75 6.71 -0.66
CA ILE A 102 8.86 6.58 -1.81
C ILE A 102 9.28 5.37 -2.66
N PHE A 103 8.33 4.51 -2.96
CA PHE A 103 8.48 3.44 -3.95
C PHE A 103 7.71 3.80 -5.21
N LEU A 104 8.41 3.90 -6.35
CA LEU A 104 7.81 4.19 -7.65
C LEU A 104 7.65 2.89 -8.44
N THR A 105 6.46 2.34 -8.44
CA THR A 105 6.14 1.06 -9.11
C THR A 105 5.51 1.23 -10.48
N GLY A 106 5.51 2.44 -11.00
CA GLY A 106 4.97 2.75 -12.32
C GLY A 106 5.94 3.56 -13.15
N GLY A 107 5.94 3.33 -14.45
CA GLY A 107 6.77 4.06 -15.40
C GLY A 107 6.22 3.97 -16.80
N HIS A 108 7.03 4.35 -17.77
CA HIS A 108 6.70 4.30 -19.18
C HIS A 108 7.86 3.74 -19.99
N GLN A 109 7.56 2.98 -21.02
CA GLN A 109 8.51 2.64 -22.07
C GLN A 109 8.95 3.92 -22.78
N MET A 110 10.18 3.92 -23.29
CA MET A 110 10.66 5.02 -24.11
C MET A 110 9.84 5.07 -25.41
N GLY A 111 9.08 6.14 -25.58
CA GLY A 111 8.34 6.42 -26.79
C GLY A 111 9.20 7.10 -27.86
N ASP A 112 8.59 7.46 -28.99
CA ASP A 112 9.26 8.15 -30.09
C ASP A 112 9.57 9.63 -29.76
N HIS A 113 10.08 10.37 -30.74
CA HIS A 113 10.47 11.76 -30.55
C HIS A 113 9.30 12.71 -30.29
N SER A 114 8.07 12.33 -30.66
CA SER A 114 6.87 13.17 -30.47
C SER A 114 6.33 13.05 -29.05
N ARG A 115 6.52 11.87 -28.40
CA ARG A 115 6.07 11.63 -27.02
C ARG A 115 6.94 10.59 -26.33
N ARG A 116 7.84 11.02 -25.46
CA ARG A 116 8.79 10.14 -24.77
C ARG A 116 8.15 9.22 -23.73
N ALA A 117 7.06 9.64 -23.08
CA ALA A 117 6.29 8.74 -22.21
C ALA A 117 5.39 7.84 -23.07
N GLY A 118 5.88 6.70 -23.46
CA GLY A 118 5.19 5.71 -24.26
C GLY A 118 4.21 4.87 -23.43
N LYS A 119 4.09 3.58 -23.72
CA LYS A 119 3.20 2.65 -23.00
C LYS A 119 3.56 2.60 -21.52
N GLY A 120 2.53 2.67 -20.66
CA GLY A 120 2.71 2.54 -19.19
C GLY A 120 3.16 1.14 -18.79
N GLU A 121 4.02 1.06 -17.78
CA GLU A 121 4.54 -0.16 -17.18
C GLU A 121 4.36 -0.14 -15.66
N SER A 122 4.28 -1.32 -15.07
CA SER A 122 4.25 -1.49 -13.61
C SER A 122 5.37 -2.41 -13.19
N TYR A 123 6.02 -2.08 -12.08
CA TYR A 123 7.20 -2.78 -11.57
C TYR A 123 6.90 -3.50 -10.26
N HIS A 124 7.73 -4.52 -9.99
CA HIS A 124 7.84 -5.14 -8.67
C HIS A 124 9.13 -4.66 -8.02
N ILE A 125 9.02 -4.14 -6.79
CA ILE A 125 10.16 -3.78 -5.96
C ILE A 125 10.19 -4.74 -4.77
N THR A 126 11.30 -5.43 -4.60
CA THR A 126 11.52 -6.34 -3.47
C THR A 126 12.65 -5.80 -2.60
N VAL A 127 12.33 -5.56 -1.34
CA VAL A 127 13.30 -5.24 -0.27
C VAL A 127 13.55 -6.54 0.51
N GLY A 128 14.80 -6.99 0.56
CA GLY A 128 15.19 -8.18 1.32
C GLY A 128 14.99 -8.00 2.83
N SER A 129 15.12 -9.07 3.59
CA SER A 129 15.06 -8.99 5.06
C SER A 129 16.30 -8.32 5.65
N GLY A 130 16.13 -7.61 6.78
CA GLY A 130 17.22 -6.95 7.49
C GLY A 130 17.71 -5.66 6.82
N VAL A 131 16.98 -5.09 5.88
CA VAL A 131 17.35 -3.88 5.15
C VAL A 131 16.91 -2.63 5.92
N TRP A 132 17.79 -1.64 5.97
CA TRP A 132 17.49 -0.29 6.37
C TRP A 132 17.47 0.65 5.17
N ILE A 133 16.36 1.38 4.99
CA ILE A 133 16.21 2.42 3.97
C ILE A 133 16.14 3.77 4.68
N GLY A 134 17.11 4.63 4.39
CA GLY A 134 17.20 5.99 4.95
C GLY A 134 16.05 6.89 4.49
N GLY A 135 15.82 7.95 5.26
CA GLY A 135 14.72 8.89 5.01
C GLY A 135 14.82 9.59 3.66
N ARG A 136 13.66 9.83 3.03
CA ARG A 136 13.50 10.49 1.73
C ARG A 136 14.13 9.73 0.55
N ALA A 137 14.48 8.46 0.73
CA ALA A 137 14.91 7.64 -0.39
C ALA A 137 13.73 7.43 -1.38
N THR A 138 14.05 7.43 -2.66
CA THR A 138 13.12 7.08 -3.73
C THR A 138 13.69 5.90 -4.52
N LEU A 139 12.91 4.85 -4.66
CA LEU A 139 13.28 3.60 -5.35
C LEU A 139 12.36 3.35 -6.53
#